data_a08437e3c7fe9a0c41fab9abbbf82f94
#
_entry.id   a08437e3c7fe9a0c41fab9abbbf82f94
#
_cell.length_a   1.000
_cell.length_b   1.000
_cell.length_c   1.000
_cell.angle_alpha   90.00
_cell.angle_beta   90.00
_cell.angle_gamma   90.00
#
_symmetry.space_group_name_H-M   'P 1'
#
loop_
_entity.id
_entity.type
_entity.pdbx_description
1 polymer ?
#
loop_
_entity_poly.entity_id
_entity_poly.type
_entity_poly.pdbx_seq_one_letter_code
_entity_poly.pdbx_strand_id
1 'polypeptide(L)'
;TAGDKDYKVGNDSILVQRIFPSGHDVQLLHVFRRDSTDRVSQSVASTAIKWHGFFGANDFELIGASHFDRQFLGLSLKIPLGPTILRTDLAAQEGLKDDDPWKVMGMMNMDFYLTVADKPGSIFLEFFHSDYGSQQTPSYESGMSDLLYTMIERGEIFTLMRDYLAVGTTYQWHPLLIQSASWIGNLQD
;
A
#
# COMPACT_ATOMS: atom_id res chain seq x y z
N THR A 1 14.96 29.34 -13.10
CA THR A 1 13.72 29.10 -13.85
C THR A 1 12.88 28.12 -13.09
N ALA A 2 11.60 28.41 -12.84
CA ALA A 2 10.69 27.70 -11.94
C ALA A 2 10.27 26.29 -12.42
N GLY A 3 10.82 25.78 -13.49
CA GLY A 3 10.48 24.49 -14.07
C GLY A 3 11.33 23.28 -13.62
N ASP A 4 12.44 23.51 -12.93
CA ASP A 4 13.40 22.44 -12.61
C ASP A 4 13.25 21.85 -11.19
N LYS A 5 12.28 22.31 -10.40
CA LYS A 5 12.13 21.86 -9.00
C LYS A 5 11.23 20.64 -8.79
N ASP A 6 10.49 20.20 -9.79
CA ASP A 6 9.54 19.09 -9.68
C ASP A 6 10.09 17.74 -10.15
N TYR A 7 11.35 17.63 -10.50
CA TYR A 7 11.96 16.34 -10.79
C TYR A 7 12.23 15.62 -9.46
N LYS A 8 11.48 14.55 -9.18
CA LYS A 8 11.83 13.64 -8.08
C LYS A 8 13.24 13.14 -8.31
N VAL A 9 14.16 13.52 -7.44
CA VAL A 9 15.53 13.01 -7.45
C VAL A 9 15.45 11.49 -7.29
N GLY A 10 16.00 10.75 -8.25
CA GLY A 10 16.07 9.29 -8.19
C GLY A 10 16.91 8.86 -6.98
N ASN A 11 16.53 7.74 -6.35
CA ASN A 11 17.36 7.13 -5.33
C ASN A 11 18.17 5.99 -5.93
N ASP A 12 19.45 5.89 -5.57
CA ASP A 12 20.27 4.76 -5.91
C ASP A 12 19.85 3.53 -5.11
N SER A 13 19.81 2.36 -5.74
CA SER A 13 19.43 1.13 -5.03
C SER A 13 20.17 -0.09 -5.57
N ILE A 14 20.29 -1.09 -4.71
CA ILE A 14 20.77 -2.43 -5.04
C ILE A 14 19.66 -3.43 -4.76
N LEU A 15 19.27 -4.21 -5.74
CA LEU A 15 18.32 -5.32 -5.61
C LEU A 15 19.03 -6.63 -5.95
N VAL A 16 18.93 -7.58 -5.03
CA VAL A 16 19.35 -8.97 -5.26
C VAL A 16 18.12 -9.86 -5.14
N GLN A 17 17.88 -10.70 -6.12
CA GLN A 17 16.77 -11.64 -6.13
C GLN A 17 17.27 -13.06 -6.41
N ARG A 18 16.72 -14.02 -5.69
CA ARG A 18 16.90 -15.44 -5.96
C ARG A 18 15.53 -16.10 -6.14
N ILE A 19 15.33 -16.69 -7.31
CA ILE A 19 14.14 -17.49 -7.64
C ILE A 19 14.49 -18.97 -7.45
N PHE A 20 13.64 -19.71 -6.75
CA PHE A 20 13.80 -21.16 -6.52
C PHE A 20 12.99 -21.96 -7.55
N PRO A 21 13.39 -23.21 -7.84
CA PRO A 21 12.63 -24.07 -8.76
C PRO A 21 11.16 -24.32 -8.35
N SER A 22 10.84 -24.15 -7.07
CA SER A 22 9.47 -24.21 -6.52
C SER A 22 8.59 -23.02 -6.89
N GLY A 23 9.13 -22.00 -7.55
CA GLY A 23 8.43 -20.73 -7.84
C GLY A 23 8.48 -19.70 -6.71
N HIS A 24 8.97 -20.09 -5.52
CA HIS A 24 9.21 -19.12 -4.44
C HIS A 24 10.39 -18.21 -4.80
N ASP A 25 10.41 -17.00 -4.26
CA ASP A 25 11.56 -16.11 -4.40
C ASP A 25 11.86 -15.33 -3.13
N VAL A 26 13.13 -14.93 -3.01
CA VAL A 26 13.60 -14.03 -1.95
C VAL A 26 14.28 -12.85 -2.61
N GLN A 27 13.96 -11.65 -2.15
CA GLN A 27 14.53 -10.40 -2.61
C GLN A 27 15.16 -9.67 -1.43
N LEU A 28 16.32 -9.08 -1.66
CA LEU A 28 16.99 -8.14 -0.76
C LEU A 28 17.15 -6.82 -1.50
N LEU A 29 16.64 -5.76 -0.92
CA LEU A 29 16.71 -4.40 -1.46
C LEU A 29 17.42 -3.49 -0.46
N HIS A 30 18.35 -2.69 -0.95
CA HIS A 30 18.89 -1.55 -0.23
C HIS A 30 18.75 -0.28 -1.06
N VAL A 31 18.16 0.77 -0.47
CA VAL A 31 17.96 2.08 -1.10
C VAL A 31 18.81 3.10 -0.37
N PHE A 32 19.76 3.67 -1.10
CA PHE A 32 20.59 4.76 -0.60
C PHE A 32 19.81 6.07 -0.71
N ARG A 33 19.77 6.82 0.38
CA ARG A 33 19.17 8.16 0.38
C ARG A 33 20.13 9.18 0.95
N ARG A 34 19.92 10.43 0.55
CA ARG A 34 20.68 11.57 1.07
C ARG A 34 19.87 12.25 2.15
N ASP A 35 20.55 12.68 3.19
CA ASP A 35 19.96 13.51 4.25
C ASP A 35 19.83 14.98 3.81
N SER A 36 19.37 15.84 4.71
CA SER A 36 19.23 17.28 4.46
C SER A 36 20.54 18.01 4.13
N THR A 37 21.69 17.35 4.35
CA THR A 37 23.02 17.87 4.00
C THR A 37 23.56 17.33 2.68
N ASP A 38 22.72 16.65 1.90
CA ASP A 38 23.04 15.99 0.61
C ASP A 38 24.09 14.87 0.74
N ARG A 39 24.21 14.26 1.93
CA ARG A 39 25.10 13.13 2.17
C ARG A 39 24.31 11.83 2.26
N VAL A 40 24.85 10.77 1.67
CA VAL A 40 24.27 9.42 1.86
C VAL A 40 24.31 9.09 3.35
N SER A 41 23.14 8.83 3.93
CA SER A 41 22.99 8.59 5.36
C SER A 41 22.15 7.34 5.62
N GLN A 42 22.62 6.54 6.59
CA GLN A 42 21.92 5.33 7.02
C GLN A 42 20.56 5.64 7.66
N SER A 43 20.45 6.79 8.35
CA SER A 43 19.22 7.19 9.05
C SER A 43 18.03 7.46 8.12
N VAL A 44 18.29 7.72 6.85
CA VAL A 44 17.24 7.92 5.82
C VAL A 44 17.20 6.79 4.79
N ALA A 45 18.16 5.87 4.82
CA ALA A 45 18.21 4.70 3.94
C ALA A 45 17.06 3.72 4.22
N SER A 46 16.87 2.77 3.33
CA SER A 46 15.93 1.66 3.54
C SER A 46 16.59 0.35 3.14
N THR A 47 16.41 -0.66 3.98
CA THR A 47 16.82 -2.03 3.69
C THR A 47 15.61 -2.93 3.88
N ALA A 48 15.30 -3.77 2.90
CA ALA A 48 14.17 -4.68 2.97
C ALA A 48 14.55 -6.07 2.50
N ILE A 49 13.96 -7.06 3.14
CA ILE A 49 13.91 -8.45 2.68
C ILE A 49 12.46 -8.82 2.39
N LYS A 50 12.21 -9.41 1.25
CA LYS A 50 10.90 -9.92 0.85
C LYS A 50 11.00 -11.41 0.54
N TRP A 51 10.05 -12.18 1.01
CA TRP A 51 9.83 -13.55 0.61
C TRP A 51 8.45 -13.67 -0.03
N HIS A 52 8.41 -14.19 -1.26
CA HIS A 52 7.20 -14.51 -2.00
C HIS A 52 7.09 -16.03 -2.18
N GLY A 53 5.87 -16.55 -2.05
CA GLY A 53 5.65 -17.98 -2.19
C GLY A 53 4.19 -18.36 -2.38
N PHE A 54 3.98 -19.68 -2.51
CA PHE A 54 2.67 -20.26 -2.78
C PHE A 54 2.36 -21.39 -1.81
N PHE A 55 1.09 -21.47 -1.37
CA PHE A 55 0.51 -22.62 -0.70
C PHE A 55 -0.71 -23.10 -1.48
N GLY A 56 -0.55 -24.15 -2.31
CA GLY A 56 -1.57 -24.55 -3.27
C GLY A 56 -1.85 -23.42 -4.27
N ALA A 57 -3.08 -22.94 -4.32
CA ALA A 57 -3.48 -21.83 -5.19
C ALA A 57 -3.32 -20.46 -4.51
N ASN A 58 -2.96 -20.42 -3.23
CA ASN A 58 -2.81 -19.16 -2.48
C ASN A 58 -1.41 -18.60 -2.71
N ASP A 59 -1.35 -17.29 -2.89
CA ASP A 59 -0.13 -16.50 -3.06
C ASP A 59 0.09 -15.67 -1.80
N PHE A 60 1.34 -15.56 -1.33
CA PHE A 60 1.68 -14.75 -0.17
C PHE A 60 3.03 -14.07 -0.32
N GLU A 61 3.15 -12.90 0.26
CA GLU A 61 4.39 -12.17 0.42
C GLU A 61 4.59 -11.76 1.88
N LEU A 62 5.82 -11.92 2.37
CA LEU A 62 6.27 -11.41 3.66
C LEU A 62 7.38 -10.40 3.43
N ILE A 63 7.31 -9.26 4.09
CA ILE A 63 8.31 -8.21 4.00
C ILE A 63 8.74 -7.82 5.41
N GLY A 64 10.05 -7.78 5.62
CA GLY A 64 10.66 -7.14 6.78
C GLY A 64 11.58 -6.02 6.28
N ALA A 65 11.50 -4.84 6.88
CA ALA A 65 12.33 -3.72 6.46
C ALA A 65 12.73 -2.82 7.63
N SER A 66 13.88 -2.14 7.45
CA SER A 66 14.19 -0.91 8.14
C SER A 66 14.03 0.24 7.15
N HIS A 67 13.19 1.21 7.47
CA HIS A 67 12.80 2.31 6.60
C HIS A 67 12.79 3.62 7.38
N PHE A 68 13.67 4.57 7.03
CA PHE A 68 13.90 5.79 7.81
C PHE A 68 14.14 5.50 9.29
N ASP A 69 15.05 4.54 9.56
CA ASP A 69 15.43 4.08 10.89
C ASP A 69 14.29 3.49 11.75
N ARG A 70 13.17 3.10 11.11
CA ARG A 70 12.02 2.44 11.74
C ARG A 70 11.83 1.03 11.18
N GLN A 71 11.42 0.12 12.03
CA GLN A 71 11.10 -1.25 11.63
C GLN A 71 9.73 -1.31 10.96
N PHE A 72 9.64 -2.10 9.93
CA PHE A 72 8.44 -2.34 9.15
C PHE A 72 8.26 -3.84 8.91
N LEU A 73 7.04 -4.33 9.06
CA LEU A 73 6.63 -5.68 8.71
C LEU A 73 5.42 -5.60 7.77
N GLY A 74 5.42 -6.41 6.73
CA GLY A 74 4.32 -6.50 5.77
C GLY A 74 3.96 -7.92 5.46
N LEU A 75 2.66 -8.15 5.23
CA LEU A 75 2.07 -9.41 4.78
C LEU A 75 1.09 -9.11 3.67
N SER A 76 1.25 -9.75 2.51
CA SER A 76 0.28 -9.74 1.43
C SER A 76 -0.24 -11.17 1.19
N LEU A 77 -1.54 -11.31 1.00
CA LEU A 77 -2.22 -12.58 0.72
C LEU A 77 -3.15 -12.41 -0.47
N LYS A 78 -3.14 -13.43 -1.34
CA LYS A 78 -4.10 -13.54 -2.45
C LYS A 78 -4.68 -14.96 -2.46
N ILE A 79 -5.97 -15.05 -2.23
CA ILE A 79 -6.69 -16.31 -2.04
C ILE A 79 -7.81 -16.41 -3.07
N PRO A 80 -7.72 -17.30 -4.07
CA PRO A 80 -8.83 -17.57 -4.97
C PRO A 80 -9.93 -18.37 -4.24
N LEU A 81 -11.15 -17.84 -4.28
CA LEU A 81 -12.34 -18.40 -3.65
C LEU A 81 -13.42 -18.65 -4.71
N GLY A 82 -13.24 -19.68 -5.56
CA GLY A 82 -14.13 -19.92 -6.71
C GLY A 82 -14.10 -18.78 -7.73
N PRO A 83 -15.23 -18.11 -8.00
CA PRO A 83 -15.27 -16.99 -8.94
C PRO A 83 -14.75 -15.67 -8.36
N THR A 84 -14.26 -15.69 -7.13
CA THR A 84 -13.86 -14.53 -6.35
C THR A 84 -12.39 -14.63 -6.00
N ILE A 85 -11.71 -13.49 -5.88
CA ILE A 85 -10.34 -13.40 -5.36
C ILE A 85 -10.36 -12.45 -4.18
N LEU A 86 -9.95 -12.96 -3.03
CA LEU A 86 -9.65 -12.16 -1.85
C LEU A 86 -8.19 -11.74 -1.88
N ARG A 87 -7.92 -10.44 -1.72
CA ARG A 87 -6.59 -9.88 -1.49
C ARG A 87 -6.58 -9.17 -0.16
N THR A 88 -5.50 -9.34 0.57
CA THR A 88 -5.31 -8.67 1.86
C THR A 88 -3.87 -8.23 1.97
N ASP A 89 -3.65 -6.97 2.27
CA ASP A 89 -2.35 -6.39 2.57
C ASP A 89 -2.39 -5.83 3.98
N LEU A 90 -1.44 -6.26 4.81
CA LEU A 90 -1.27 -5.80 6.18
C LEU A 90 0.13 -5.26 6.34
N ALA A 91 0.26 -4.14 7.02
CA ALA A 91 1.53 -3.54 7.35
C ALA A 91 1.53 -3.10 8.81
N ALA A 92 2.65 -3.31 9.49
CA ALA A 92 2.90 -2.79 10.82
C ALA A 92 4.25 -2.07 10.83
N GLN A 93 4.31 -0.90 11.43
CA GLN A 93 5.50 -0.07 11.50
C GLN A 93 5.67 0.49 12.90
N GLU A 94 6.92 0.59 13.35
CA GLU A 94 7.23 1.30 14.61
C GLU A 94 6.70 2.72 14.59
N GLY A 95 6.21 3.17 15.73
CA GLY A 95 5.80 4.56 15.95
C GLY A 95 6.96 5.53 15.69
N LEU A 96 6.68 6.81 15.72
CA LEU A 96 7.65 7.85 15.37
C LEU A 96 8.52 8.30 16.54
N LYS A 97 8.10 7.96 17.75
CA LYS A 97 8.85 8.19 18.98
C LYS A 97 9.10 6.84 19.63
N ASP A 98 10.17 6.74 20.40
CA ASP A 98 10.59 5.50 21.06
C ASP A 98 9.48 4.86 21.93
N ASP A 99 8.56 5.67 22.46
CA ASP A 99 7.43 5.21 23.30
C ASP A 99 6.12 5.03 22.51
N ASP A 100 6.09 5.35 21.20
CA ASP A 100 4.88 5.18 20.39
C ASP A 100 4.64 3.70 20.09
N PRO A 101 3.40 3.20 20.21
CA PRO A 101 3.10 1.83 19.83
C PRO A 101 3.25 1.63 18.33
N TRP A 102 3.44 0.38 17.93
CA TRP A 102 3.36 0.00 16.52
C TRP A 102 2.04 0.45 15.91
N LYS A 103 2.11 0.98 14.70
CA LYS A 103 0.97 1.41 13.90
C LYS A 103 0.66 0.37 12.85
N VAL A 104 -0.61 0.03 12.72
CA VAL A 104 -1.09 -0.96 11.76
C VAL A 104 -1.83 -0.25 10.64
N MET A 105 -1.57 -0.71 9.42
CA MET A 105 -2.34 -0.38 8.22
C MET A 105 -2.78 -1.68 7.55
N GLY A 106 -3.96 -1.68 6.98
CA GLY A 106 -4.45 -2.86 6.30
C GLY A 106 -5.45 -2.52 5.20
N MET A 107 -5.40 -3.33 4.15
CA MET A 107 -6.38 -3.31 3.07
C MET A 107 -6.89 -4.73 2.86
N MET A 108 -8.18 -4.84 2.63
CA MET A 108 -8.83 -6.08 2.21
C MET A 108 -9.71 -5.78 0.99
N ASN A 109 -9.44 -6.46 -0.11
CA ASN A 109 -10.17 -6.31 -1.36
C ASN A 109 -10.76 -7.65 -1.79
N MET A 110 -11.97 -7.62 -2.33
CA MET A 110 -12.65 -8.77 -2.85
C MET A 110 -13.25 -8.45 -4.23
N ASP A 111 -12.84 -9.21 -5.24
CA ASP A 111 -13.35 -9.09 -6.61
C ASP A 111 -14.31 -10.23 -6.91
N PHE A 112 -15.50 -9.88 -7.37
CA PHE A 112 -16.53 -10.81 -7.82
C PHE A 112 -16.68 -10.69 -9.34
N TYR A 113 -16.40 -11.78 -10.05
CA TYR A 113 -16.61 -11.84 -11.49
C TYR A 113 -17.96 -12.48 -11.79
N LEU A 114 -18.72 -11.85 -12.68
CA LEU A 114 -20.07 -12.27 -13.03
C LEU A 114 -20.33 -12.12 -14.53
N THR A 115 -21.30 -12.86 -15.01
CA THR A 115 -21.80 -12.74 -16.39
C THR A 115 -23.27 -12.38 -16.32
N VAL A 116 -23.66 -11.27 -16.96
CA VAL A 116 -25.04 -10.80 -17.04
C VAL A 116 -25.40 -10.62 -18.50
N ALA A 117 -26.47 -11.27 -18.94
CA ALA A 117 -26.90 -11.26 -20.35
C ALA A 117 -25.75 -11.59 -21.34
N ASP A 118 -24.99 -12.66 -21.03
CA ASP A 118 -23.82 -13.13 -21.79
C ASP A 118 -22.66 -12.15 -21.91
N LYS A 119 -22.61 -11.15 -21.03
CA LYS A 119 -21.55 -10.14 -21.00
C LYS A 119 -20.83 -10.15 -19.68
N PRO A 120 -19.49 -10.00 -19.69
CA PRO A 120 -18.72 -9.99 -18.48
C PRO A 120 -18.92 -8.69 -17.69
N GLY A 121 -18.94 -8.85 -16.38
CA GLY A 121 -18.93 -7.78 -15.40
C GLY A 121 -18.13 -8.15 -14.18
N SER A 122 -17.86 -7.17 -13.33
CA SER A 122 -17.27 -7.40 -12.04
C SER A 122 -17.81 -6.41 -11.01
N ILE A 123 -17.75 -6.83 -9.74
CA ILE A 123 -17.98 -5.98 -8.59
C ILE A 123 -16.76 -6.12 -7.70
N PHE A 124 -16.23 -5.01 -7.19
CA PHE A 124 -15.22 -5.06 -6.15
C PHE A 124 -15.73 -4.40 -4.86
N LEU A 125 -15.25 -4.93 -3.75
CA LEU A 125 -15.42 -4.37 -2.41
C LEU A 125 -14.05 -4.23 -1.79
N GLU A 126 -13.73 -3.06 -1.23
CA GLU A 126 -12.46 -2.80 -0.58
C GLU A 126 -12.68 -2.09 0.75
N PHE A 127 -12.00 -2.56 1.78
CA PHE A 127 -11.89 -1.92 3.08
C PHE A 127 -10.44 -1.55 3.33
N PHE A 128 -10.21 -0.35 3.81
CA PHE A 128 -8.89 0.16 4.21
C PHE A 128 -8.94 0.69 5.63
N HIS A 129 -7.91 0.36 6.42
CA HIS A 129 -7.68 0.84 7.77
C HIS A 129 -6.27 1.39 7.93
N SER A 130 -6.10 2.49 8.68
CA SER A 130 -4.79 3.05 9.03
C SER A 130 -4.80 3.68 10.43
N ASP A 131 -3.95 3.18 11.32
CA ASP A 131 -3.75 3.78 12.65
C ASP A 131 -3.15 5.20 12.60
N TYR A 132 -2.60 5.61 11.46
CA TYR A 132 -2.12 6.98 11.26
C TYR A 132 -3.27 7.95 10.93
N GLY A 133 -4.41 7.43 10.45
CA GLY A 133 -5.55 8.24 10.08
C GLY A 133 -6.27 8.87 11.28
N SER A 134 -6.87 10.02 11.06
CA SER A 134 -7.72 10.69 12.04
C SER A 134 -9.04 9.94 12.23
N GLN A 135 -9.58 9.96 13.45
CA GLN A 135 -10.94 9.51 13.76
C GLN A 135 -12.00 10.60 13.59
N GLN A 136 -11.56 11.83 13.40
CA GLN A 136 -12.44 12.99 13.22
C GLN A 136 -12.06 13.68 11.93
N THR A 137 -13.03 14.10 11.16
CA THR A 137 -12.79 14.89 9.96
C THR A 137 -11.97 16.12 10.32
N PRO A 138 -10.75 16.30 9.74
CA PRO A 138 -9.93 17.45 10.05
C PRO A 138 -10.69 18.71 9.72
N SER A 139 -10.98 19.54 10.72
CA SER A 139 -11.56 20.86 10.47
C SER A 139 -10.49 21.76 9.84
N TYR A 140 -10.91 22.68 9.00
CA TYR A 140 -10.01 23.68 8.39
C TYR A 140 -9.22 24.49 9.44
N GLU A 141 -9.74 24.57 10.66
CA GLU A 141 -9.12 25.28 11.79
C GLU A 141 -8.11 24.45 12.58
N SER A 142 -8.23 23.12 12.59
CA SER A 142 -7.33 22.26 13.39
C SER A 142 -6.02 21.94 12.68
N GLY A 143 -5.96 22.18 11.37
CA GLY A 143 -4.77 21.85 10.58
C GLY A 143 -4.44 20.35 10.56
N MET A 144 -3.63 19.94 9.61
CA MET A 144 -3.01 18.61 9.59
C MET A 144 -1.78 18.65 10.50
N SER A 145 -1.53 17.62 11.31
CA SER A 145 -0.30 17.56 12.10
C SER A 145 0.93 17.54 11.18
N ASP A 146 2.01 18.21 11.57
CA ASP A 146 3.27 18.24 10.82
C ASP A 146 3.77 16.84 10.48
N LEU A 147 3.45 15.89 11.36
CA LEU A 147 3.77 14.50 11.20
C LEU A 147 3.01 13.86 10.04
N LEU A 148 1.70 13.99 10.01
CA LEU A 148 0.84 13.46 8.96
C LEU A 148 1.24 14.04 7.60
N TYR A 149 1.54 15.34 7.58
CA TYR A 149 2.06 16.03 6.40
C TYR A 149 3.37 15.41 5.90
N THR A 150 4.34 15.19 6.79
CA THR A 150 5.64 14.59 6.46
C THR A 150 5.48 13.18 5.90
N MET A 151 4.57 12.36 6.45
CA MET A 151 4.31 11.00 5.97
C MET A 151 3.66 10.99 4.59
N ILE A 152 2.75 11.93 4.31
CA ILE A 152 2.16 12.11 2.97
C ILE A 152 3.22 12.54 1.96
N GLU A 153 4.08 13.52 2.29
CA GLU A 153 5.18 13.96 1.42
C GLU A 153 6.16 12.81 1.08
N ARG A 154 6.41 11.93 2.04
CA ARG A 154 7.25 10.74 1.84
C ARG A 154 6.54 9.63 1.07
N GLY A 155 5.22 9.72 0.88
CA GLY A 155 4.41 8.67 0.26
C GLY A 155 4.24 7.44 1.15
N GLU A 156 4.39 7.58 2.46
CA GLU A 156 4.19 6.51 3.45
C GLU A 156 2.70 6.27 3.72
N ILE A 157 1.87 7.31 3.59
CA ILE A 157 0.41 7.24 3.70
C ILE A 157 -0.25 8.07 2.60
N PHE A 158 -1.48 7.67 2.23
CA PHE A 158 -2.24 8.28 1.13
C PHE A 158 -3.62 8.76 1.57
N THR A 159 -4.02 8.49 2.81
CA THR A 159 -5.34 8.79 3.34
C THR A 159 -5.22 9.61 4.62
N LEU A 160 -6.19 10.52 4.84
CA LEU A 160 -6.22 11.38 6.03
C LEU A 160 -7.02 10.76 7.18
N MET A 161 -8.01 9.93 6.85
CA MET A 161 -8.88 9.30 7.83
C MET A 161 -8.46 7.86 8.09
N ARG A 162 -9.02 7.26 9.15
CA ARG A 162 -8.66 5.92 9.61
C ARG A 162 -9.24 4.82 8.75
N ASP A 163 -10.54 4.88 8.45
CA ASP A 163 -11.26 3.78 7.81
C ASP A 163 -11.99 4.24 6.57
N TYR A 164 -11.82 3.49 5.50
CA TYR A 164 -12.48 3.73 4.22
C TYR A 164 -13.13 2.45 3.70
N LEU A 165 -14.25 2.64 3.02
CA LEU A 165 -14.92 1.60 2.26
C LEU A 165 -15.02 2.07 0.82
N ALA A 166 -14.64 1.21 -0.12
CA ALA A 166 -14.85 1.42 -1.53
C ALA A 166 -15.68 0.27 -2.12
N VAL A 167 -16.58 0.60 -3.01
CA VAL A 167 -17.33 -0.35 -3.82
C VAL A 167 -17.36 0.15 -5.24
N GLY A 168 -17.21 -0.77 -6.18
CA GLY A 168 -17.31 -0.41 -7.59
C GLY A 168 -17.73 -1.56 -8.45
N THR A 169 -18.10 -1.25 -9.67
CA THR A 169 -18.55 -2.21 -10.66
C THR A 169 -18.04 -1.85 -12.05
N THR A 170 -17.79 -2.88 -12.83
CA THR A 170 -17.55 -2.75 -14.28
C THR A 170 -18.52 -3.63 -15.03
N TYR A 171 -18.94 -3.19 -16.21
CA TYR A 171 -19.78 -3.97 -17.10
C TYR A 171 -19.43 -3.70 -18.55
N GLN A 172 -19.24 -4.75 -19.33
CA GLN A 172 -18.92 -4.68 -20.75
C GLN A 172 -20.18 -4.77 -21.59
N TRP A 173 -20.70 -3.63 -22.02
CA TRP A 173 -21.86 -3.54 -22.91
C TRP A 173 -21.57 -4.08 -24.30
N HIS A 174 -20.36 -3.83 -24.80
CA HIS A 174 -19.88 -4.21 -26.13
C HIS A 174 -18.35 -4.44 -26.03
N PRO A 175 -17.73 -5.26 -26.91
CA PRO A 175 -16.28 -5.44 -26.89
C PRO A 175 -15.44 -4.13 -26.86
N LEU A 176 -16.01 -3.04 -27.41
CA LEU A 176 -15.39 -1.72 -27.45
C LEU A 176 -15.96 -0.73 -26.41
N LEU A 177 -16.91 -1.15 -25.56
CA LEU A 177 -17.54 -0.27 -24.57
C LEU A 177 -17.63 -0.94 -23.21
N ILE A 178 -16.81 -0.46 -22.27
CA ILE A 178 -16.83 -0.84 -20.87
C ILE A 178 -17.27 0.36 -20.05
N GLN A 179 -18.26 0.16 -19.19
CA GLN A 179 -18.70 1.15 -18.21
C GLN A 179 -18.18 0.76 -16.83
N SER A 180 -17.69 1.74 -16.07
CA SER A 180 -17.26 1.58 -14.67
C SER A 180 -17.91 2.65 -13.82
N ALA A 181 -18.26 2.27 -12.58
CA ALA A 181 -18.70 3.19 -11.55
C ALA A 181 -18.08 2.76 -10.23
N SER A 182 -17.66 3.73 -9.40
CA SER A 182 -17.12 3.46 -8.08
C SER A 182 -17.55 4.54 -7.09
N TRP A 183 -17.65 4.14 -5.83
CA TRP A 183 -17.90 5.00 -4.69
C TRP A 183 -16.85 4.69 -3.61
N ILE A 184 -16.34 5.74 -2.96
CA ILE A 184 -15.40 5.65 -1.84
C ILE A 184 -15.97 6.53 -0.73
N GLY A 185 -16.16 5.96 0.44
CA GLY A 185 -16.63 6.64 1.62
C GLY A 185 -15.67 6.50 2.79
N ASN A 186 -15.56 7.55 3.57
CA ASN A 186 -14.95 7.55 4.87
C ASN A 186 -15.98 7.05 5.90
N LEU A 187 -15.60 6.15 6.80
CA LEU A 187 -16.51 5.55 7.77
C LEU A 187 -16.59 6.32 9.11
N GLN A 188 -15.87 7.42 9.25
CA GLN A 188 -15.92 8.29 10.43
C GLN A 188 -16.87 9.50 10.28
N ASP A 189 -17.46 9.69 9.10
CA ASP A 189 -18.44 10.76 8.84
C ASP A 189 -19.86 10.33 9.15
#